data_78db68d41e32c55acd5f4d50ddab731f
#
_entry.id   78db68d41e32c55acd5f4d50ddab731f
#
_cell.length_a   1.000
_cell.length_b   1.000
_cell.length_c   1.000
_cell.angle_alpha   90.00
_cell.angle_beta   90.00
_cell.angle_gamma   90.00
#
_symmetry.space_group_name_H-M   'P 1'
#
loop_
_entity.id
_entity.type
_entity.pdbx_description
1 polymer ?
#
loop_
_entity_poly.entity_id
_entity_poly.type
_entity_poly.pdbx_seq_one_letter_code
_entity_poly.pdbx_strand_id
1 'polypeptide(L)'
;MGTIDPGQLGRWFDAYGARLALYGRHWLPAAQVEDVVQEVFIRLMAQPRSPENVKAWLFRSVRNGAISQLRKQKRRQKYTETLAAGAKNWFENRPEDLLDAKTAQQTLMHLSDEQREIVILRIWGQLTLREIAEIVEQPLSTVHHKYQAALKEIRIKMQTVHINGE
;
A
#
# COMPACT_ATOMS: atom_id res chain seq x y z
N MET A 1 -8.50 24.30 20.78
CA MET A 1 -7.31 23.95 19.98
C MET A 1 -7.20 22.43 19.98
N GLY A 2 -7.50 21.84 18.85
CA GLY A 2 -7.63 20.38 18.81
C GLY A 2 -6.30 19.67 18.66
N THR A 3 -5.60 19.50 19.75
CA THR A 3 -4.54 18.48 19.85
C THR A 3 -5.19 17.12 19.65
N ILE A 4 -4.64 16.29 18.78
CA ILE A 4 -5.16 14.94 18.55
C ILE A 4 -5.09 14.17 19.87
N ASP A 5 -6.24 13.67 20.33
CA ASP A 5 -6.33 12.88 21.56
C ASP A 5 -5.59 11.54 21.40
N PRO A 6 -4.77 11.14 22.38
CA PRO A 6 -4.07 9.85 22.33
C PRO A 6 -4.98 8.63 22.12
N GLY A 7 -6.18 8.64 22.69
CA GLY A 7 -7.17 7.58 22.48
C GLY A 7 -7.69 7.54 21.04
N GLN A 8 -7.83 8.69 20.40
CA GLN A 8 -8.20 8.79 19.00
C GLN A 8 -7.08 8.29 18.08
N LEU A 9 -5.83 8.62 18.41
CA LEU A 9 -4.65 8.12 17.71
C LEU A 9 -4.58 6.59 17.74
N GLY A 10 -4.82 6.00 18.92
CA GLY A 10 -4.87 4.54 19.09
C GLY A 10 -5.96 3.89 18.23
N ARG A 11 -7.16 4.47 18.19
CA ARG A 11 -8.25 3.97 17.32
C ARG A 11 -7.88 4.03 15.83
N TRP A 12 -7.21 5.07 15.38
CA TRP A 12 -6.74 5.16 13.99
C TRP A 12 -5.63 4.17 13.70
N PHE A 13 -4.73 3.94 14.63
CA PHE A 13 -3.70 2.92 14.50
C PHE A 13 -4.31 1.51 14.37
N ASP A 14 -5.28 1.19 15.20
CA ASP A 14 -6.00 -0.09 15.14
C ASP A 14 -6.80 -0.24 13.83
N ALA A 15 -7.44 0.83 13.37
CA ALA A 15 -8.24 0.83 12.15
C ALA A 15 -7.41 0.76 10.86
N TYR A 16 -6.28 1.44 10.81
CA TYR A 16 -5.52 1.66 9.56
C TYR A 16 -4.12 1.06 9.54
N GLY A 17 -3.51 0.77 10.69
CA GLY A 17 -2.10 0.37 10.78
C GLY A 17 -1.73 -0.80 9.89
N ALA A 18 -2.50 -1.89 9.94
CA ALA A 18 -2.26 -3.07 9.11
C ALA A 18 -2.42 -2.78 7.60
N ARG A 19 -3.39 -1.96 7.23
CA ARG A 19 -3.64 -1.57 5.83
C ARG A 19 -2.54 -0.66 5.29
N LEU A 20 -2.06 0.26 6.12
CA LEU A 20 -0.92 1.13 5.80
C LEU A 20 0.37 0.32 5.62
N ALA A 21 0.60 -0.65 6.48
CA ALA A 21 1.72 -1.56 6.37
C ALA A 21 1.67 -2.38 5.07
N LEU A 22 0.51 -2.93 4.72
CA LEU A 22 0.32 -3.64 3.46
C LEU A 22 0.62 -2.73 2.25
N TYR A 23 0.13 -1.50 2.27
CA TYR A 23 0.38 -0.54 1.20
C TYR A 23 1.86 -0.17 1.09
N GLY A 24 2.54 0.07 2.19
CA GLY A 24 3.97 0.39 2.22
C GLY A 24 4.86 -0.73 1.65
N ARG A 25 4.41 -1.98 1.75
CA ARG A 25 5.11 -3.15 1.19
C ARG A 25 5.14 -3.17 -0.34
N HIS A 26 4.39 -2.30 -0.98
CA HIS A 26 4.54 -2.05 -2.42
C HIS A 26 5.93 -1.55 -2.78
N TRP A 27 6.61 -0.83 -1.89
CA TRP A 27 7.95 -0.26 -2.10
C TRP A 27 9.05 -0.88 -1.23
N LEU A 28 8.75 -1.24 0.02
CA LEU A 28 9.74 -1.57 1.05
C LEU A 28 9.47 -2.93 1.71
N PRO A 29 10.51 -3.59 2.23
CA PRO A 29 10.36 -4.76 3.09
C PRO A 29 9.59 -4.44 4.38
N ALA A 30 8.96 -5.45 4.99
CA ALA A 30 8.07 -5.31 6.14
C ALA A 30 8.69 -4.52 7.31
N ALA A 31 9.93 -4.82 7.72
CA ALA A 31 10.59 -4.13 8.83
C ALA A 31 10.74 -2.63 8.60
N GLN A 32 11.06 -2.22 7.37
CA GLN A 32 11.19 -0.80 7.01
C GLN A 32 9.84 -0.10 6.91
N VAL A 33 8.81 -0.81 6.49
CA VAL A 33 7.43 -0.29 6.42
C VAL A 33 6.91 0.02 7.81
N GLU A 34 7.18 -0.83 8.80
CA GLU A 34 6.79 -0.59 10.19
C GLU A 34 7.36 0.73 10.71
N ASP A 35 8.63 1.01 10.43
CA ASP A 35 9.28 2.27 10.80
C ASP A 35 8.61 3.47 10.12
N VAL A 36 8.27 3.36 8.84
CA VAL A 36 7.57 4.41 8.09
C VAL A 36 6.17 4.65 8.69
N VAL A 37 5.42 3.60 8.99
CA VAL A 37 4.08 3.72 9.58
C VAL A 37 4.15 4.38 10.96
N GLN A 38 5.08 3.97 11.82
CA GLN A 38 5.29 4.60 13.14
C GLN A 38 5.62 6.09 13.00
N GLU A 39 6.54 6.45 12.12
CA GLU A 39 6.90 7.85 11.87
C GLU A 39 5.70 8.67 11.38
N VAL A 40 4.87 8.11 10.52
CA VAL A 40 3.66 8.77 10.02
C VAL A 40 2.68 9.07 11.17
N PHE A 41 2.49 8.14 12.11
CA PHE A 41 1.63 8.38 13.29
C PHE A 41 2.24 9.40 14.25
N ILE A 42 3.55 9.40 14.44
CA ILE A 42 4.24 10.45 15.23
C ILE A 42 4.03 11.83 14.58
N ARG A 43 4.16 11.92 13.27
CA ARG A 43 3.91 13.16 12.52
C ARG A 43 2.45 13.60 12.57
N LEU A 44 1.50 12.64 12.56
CA LEU A 44 0.09 12.94 12.74
C LEU A 44 -0.17 13.58 14.11
N MET A 45 0.41 12.99 15.16
CA MET A 45 0.29 13.51 16.53
C MET A 45 0.86 14.94 16.67
N ALA A 46 1.90 15.25 15.91
CA ALA A 46 2.53 16.58 15.91
C ALA A 46 1.75 17.63 15.09
N GLN A 47 0.68 17.24 14.37
CA GLN A 47 -0.12 18.20 13.62
C GLN A 47 -0.85 19.17 14.56
N PRO A 48 -0.87 20.47 14.26
CA PRO A 48 -1.60 21.45 15.08
C PRO A 48 -3.13 21.24 15.02
N ARG A 49 -3.61 20.62 13.96
CA ARG A 49 -5.01 20.25 13.77
C ARG A 49 -5.10 18.89 13.07
N SER A 50 -6.14 18.13 13.41
CA SER A 50 -6.45 16.90 12.69
C SER A 50 -6.74 17.21 11.22
N PRO A 51 -6.16 16.43 10.27
CA PRO A 51 -6.54 16.53 8.87
C PRO A 51 -8.04 16.27 8.68
N GLU A 52 -8.67 16.92 7.72
CA GLU A 52 -10.09 16.69 7.39
C GLU A 52 -10.38 15.24 7.02
N ASN A 53 -9.50 14.65 6.22
CA ASN A 53 -9.54 13.24 5.86
C ASN A 53 -8.28 12.53 6.36
N VAL A 54 -8.33 12.05 7.60
CA VAL A 54 -7.20 11.39 8.26
C VAL A 54 -6.76 10.15 7.50
N LYS A 55 -7.71 9.36 7.01
CA LYS A 55 -7.39 8.15 6.23
C LYS A 55 -6.57 8.49 4.98
N ALA A 56 -7.03 9.40 4.15
CA ALA A 56 -6.30 9.81 2.95
C ALA A 56 -4.93 10.44 3.29
N TRP A 57 -4.87 11.23 4.36
CA TRP A 57 -3.61 11.82 4.84
C TRP A 57 -2.60 10.76 5.25
N LEU A 58 -3.04 9.71 5.97
CA LEU A 58 -2.19 8.60 6.40
C LEU A 58 -1.63 7.83 5.20
N PHE A 59 -2.47 7.44 4.25
CA PHE A 59 -2.02 6.72 3.04
C PHE A 59 -1.06 7.56 2.20
N ARG A 60 -1.34 8.84 2.00
CA ARG A 60 -0.43 9.76 1.31
C ARG A 60 0.91 9.88 2.03
N SER A 61 0.90 9.98 3.35
CA SER A 61 2.12 10.12 4.16
C SER A 61 2.97 8.85 4.12
N VAL A 62 2.37 7.68 4.17
CA VAL A 62 3.08 6.40 4.01
C VAL A 62 3.68 6.28 2.61
N ARG A 63 2.92 6.64 1.56
CA ARG A 63 3.44 6.67 0.19
C ARG A 63 4.67 7.55 0.07
N ASN A 64 4.58 8.77 0.53
CA ASN A 64 5.69 9.74 0.46
C ASN A 64 6.90 9.26 1.27
N GLY A 65 6.69 8.72 2.46
CA GLY A 65 7.75 8.17 3.31
C GLY A 65 8.43 6.96 2.68
N ALA A 66 7.67 6.02 2.14
CA ALA A 66 8.18 4.83 1.48
C ALA A 66 8.98 5.15 0.22
N ILE A 67 8.47 6.04 -0.63
CA ILE A 67 9.17 6.48 -1.85
C ILE A 67 10.46 7.23 -1.49
N SER A 68 10.42 8.10 -0.48
CA SER A 68 11.61 8.81 0.01
C SER A 68 12.69 7.84 0.49
N GLN A 69 12.31 6.85 1.27
CA GLN A 69 13.24 5.84 1.78
C GLN A 69 13.81 4.95 0.65
N LEU A 70 12.98 4.57 -0.31
CA LEU A 70 13.43 3.82 -1.49
C LEU A 70 14.46 4.61 -2.30
N ARG A 71 14.26 5.91 -2.48
CA ARG A 71 15.23 6.79 -3.15
C ARG A 71 16.56 6.86 -2.40
N LYS A 72 16.54 6.97 -1.08
CA LYS A 72 17.75 6.96 -0.24
C LYS A 72 18.50 5.65 -0.38
N GLN A 73 17.82 4.52 -0.39
CA GLN A 73 18.44 3.20 -0.59
C GLN A 73 19.09 3.06 -1.96
N LYS A 74 18.41 3.50 -3.02
CA LYS A 74 18.98 3.49 -4.38
C LYS A 74 20.24 4.35 -4.50
N ARG A 75 20.32 5.48 -3.79
CA ARG A 75 21.55 6.30 -3.75
C ARG A 75 22.68 5.58 -3.04
N ARG A 76 22.40 4.85 -1.94
CA ARG A 76 23.39 4.05 -1.21
C ARG A 76 23.86 2.83 -2.02
N GLN A 77 22.98 2.18 -2.78
CA GLN A 77 23.31 1.04 -3.64
C GLN A 77 24.20 1.37 -4.82
N LYS A 78 24.23 2.62 -5.28
CA LYS A 78 25.25 3.10 -6.23
C LYS A 78 26.68 3.01 -5.69
N TYR A 79 26.85 2.88 -4.38
CA TYR A 79 28.16 2.72 -3.70
C TYR A 79 28.48 1.27 -3.31
N THR A 80 27.50 0.37 -3.29
CA THR A 80 27.68 -1.04 -2.97
C THR A 80 26.83 -1.87 -3.92
N GLU A 81 27.49 -2.47 -4.94
CA GLU A 81 26.84 -3.47 -5.80
C GLU A 81 26.39 -4.66 -4.95
N THR A 82 25.21 -5.17 -5.32
CA THR A 82 24.55 -6.40 -4.88
C THR A 82 23.65 -6.31 -3.66
N LEU A 83 22.37 -6.47 -3.92
CA LEU A 83 21.57 -7.50 -3.24
C LEU A 83 20.30 -7.78 -4.06
N ALA A 84 20.11 -9.08 -4.34
CA ALA A 84 18.98 -9.63 -5.07
C ALA A 84 17.64 -9.00 -4.62
N ALA A 85 16.81 -8.61 -5.60
CA ALA A 85 15.43 -8.26 -5.35
C ALA A 85 14.75 -9.45 -4.67
N GLY A 86 14.63 -9.40 -3.36
CA GLY A 86 13.83 -10.34 -2.60
C GLY A 86 12.39 -10.31 -3.11
N ALA A 87 11.80 -11.46 -3.32
CA ALA A 87 10.41 -11.56 -3.72
C ALA A 87 9.54 -10.74 -2.77
N LYS A 88 8.76 -9.81 -3.32
CA LYS A 88 7.85 -8.98 -2.53
C LYS A 88 6.78 -9.90 -1.93
N ASN A 89 6.79 -10.05 -0.62
CA ASN A 89 5.80 -10.82 0.11
C ASN A 89 4.85 -9.86 0.82
N TRP A 90 3.67 -9.61 0.22
CA TRP A 90 2.69 -8.66 0.78
C TRP A 90 1.88 -9.23 1.93
N PHE A 91 1.68 -10.55 1.94
CA PHE A 91 0.79 -11.20 2.90
C PHE A 91 1.60 -11.98 3.93
N GLU A 92 1.25 -11.84 5.19
CA GLU A 92 1.79 -12.68 6.25
C GLU A 92 1.25 -14.10 6.08
N ASN A 93 2.14 -15.08 6.17
CA ASN A 93 1.77 -16.48 6.05
C ASN A 93 0.95 -16.91 7.27
N ARG A 94 -0.37 -16.87 7.17
CA ARG A 94 -1.25 -17.66 8.05
C ARG A 94 -1.51 -18.99 7.37
N PRO A 95 -1.35 -20.14 8.08
CA PRO A 95 -1.50 -21.45 7.46
C PRO A 95 -2.85 -21.72 6.80
N GLU A 96 -3.90 -21.04 7.26
CA GLU A 96 -5.28 -21.22 6.81
C GLU A 96 -5.58 -20.48 5.48
N ASP A 97 -4.82 -19.42 5.18
CA ASP A 97 -5.03 -18.54 4.03
C ASP A 97 -3.95 -18.69 2.94
N LEU A 98 -3.04 -19.66 3.06
CA LEU A 98 -1.83 -19.78 2.22
C LEU A 98 -2.15 -19.90 0.72
N LEU A 99 -3.23 -20.57 0.35
CA LEU A 99 -3.58 -20.77 -1.06
C LEU A 99 -4.13 -19.49 -1.67
N ASP A 100 -5.04 -18.83 -0.95
CA ASP A 100 -5.67 -17.58 -1.41
C ASP A 100 -4.69 -16.41 -1.38
N ALA A 101 -3.86 -16.32 -0.35
CA ALA A 101 -2.82 -15.31 -0.24
C ALA A 101 -1.78 -15.43 -1.34
N LYS A 102 -1.34 -16.65 -1.67
CA LYS A 102 -0.39 -16.89 -2.75
C LYS A 102 -0.98 -16.55 -4.11
N THR A 103 -2.23 -16.92 -4.37
CA THR A 103 -2.94 -16.58 -5.61
C THR A 103 -3.13 -15.07 -5.74
N ALA A 104 -3.55 -14.40 -4.67
CA ALA A 104 -3.69 -12.96 -4.64
C ALA A 104 -2.35 -12.25 -4.89
N GLN A 105 -1.28 -12.72 -4.27
CA GLN A 105 0.07 -12.18 -4.48
C GLN A 105 0.52 -12.36 -5.93
N GLN A 106 0.35 -13.55 -6.50
CA GLN A 106 0.69 -13.82 -7.90
C GLN A 106 -0.10 -12.94 -8.86
N THR A 107 -1.39 -12.77 -8.60
CA THR A 107 -2.26 -11.92 -9.41
C THR A 107 -1.81 -10.47 -9.37
N LEU A 108 -1.48 -9.96 -8.18
CA LEU A 108 -0.95 -8.59 -8.01
C LEU A 108 0.41 -8.41 -8.71
N MET A 109 1.25 -9.42 -8.73
CA MET A 109 2.55 -9.38 -9.41
C MET A 109 2.44 -9.21 -10.93
N HIS A 110 1.35 -9.65 -11.53
CA HIS A 110 1.11 -9.51 -12.98
C HIS A 110 0.62 -8.12 -13.39
N LEU A 111 0.13 -7.34 -12.46
CA LEU A 111 -0.28 -5.96 -12.71
C LEU A 111 0.95 -5.05 -12.87
N SER A 112 0.80 -3.95 -13.62
CA SER A 112 1.80 -2.88 -13.59
C SER A 112 1.91 -2.28 -12.19
N ASP A 113 3.02 -1.61 -11.88
CA ASP A 113 3.21 -0.98 -10.56
C ASP A 113 2.09 0.01 -10.23
N GLU A 114 1.66 0.80 -11.21
CA GLU A 114 0.57 1.77 -11.03
C GLU A 114 -0.79 1.11 -10.82
N GLN A 115 -1.11 0.09 -11.61
CA GLN A 115 -2.34 -0.69 -11.44
C GLN A 115 -2.39 -1.38 -10.08
N ARG A 116 -1.28 -1.97 -9.67
CA ARG A 116 -1.16 -2.63 -8.37
C ARG A 116 -1.36 -1.66 -7.22
N GLU A 117 -0.74 -0.49 -7.27
CA GLU A 117 -0.91 0.57 -6.28
C GLU A 117 -2.38 0.97 -6.14
N ILE A 118 -3.06 1.23 -7.26
CA ILE A 118 -4.47 1.62 -7.28
C ILE A 118 -5.37 0.52 -6.70
N VAL A 119 -5.12 -0.74 -7.06
CA VAL A 119 -5.89 -1.89 -6.55
C VAL A 119 -5.70 -2.05 -5.04
N ILE A 120 -4.48 -1.94 -4.54
CA ILE A 120 -4.21 -2.02 -3.09
C ILE A 120 -4.93 -0.90 -2.35
N LEU A 121 -4.86 0.32 -2.82
CA LEU A 121 -5.56 1.47 -2.21
C LEU A 121 -7.07 1.31 -2.24
N ARG A 122 -7.63 0.80 -3.32
CA ARG A 122 -9.07 0.63 -3.48
C ARG A 122 -9.63 -0.49 -2.63
N ILE A 123 -9.03 -1.68 -2.71
CA ILE A 123 -9.57 -2.90 -2.10
C ILE A 123 -9.20 -2.99 -0.61
N TRP A 124 -7.92 -2.89 -0.28
CA TRP A 124 -7.46 -3.00 1.11
C TRP A 124 -7.47 -1.64 1.84
N GLY A 125 -7.14 -0.56 1.15
CA GLY A 125 -7.23 0.79 1.71
C GLY A 125 -8.66 1.27 1.89
N GLN A 126 -9.61 0.73 1.14
CA GLN A 126 -11.02 1.16 1.12
C GLN A 126 -11.16 2.66 0.82
N LEU A 127 -10.34 3.14 -0.08
CA LEU A 127 -10.35 4.52 -0.55
C LEU A 127 -11.25 4.66 -1.78
N THR A 128 -11.86 5.83 -1.95
CA THR A 128 -12.56 6.17 -3.18
C THR A 128 -11.56 6.43 -4.30
N LEU A 129 -11.98 6.27 -5.55
CA LEU A 129 -11.11 6.58 -6.69
C LEU A 129 -10.67 8.04 -6.72
N ARG A 130 -11.49 8.95 -6.19
CA ARG A 130 -11.13 10.37 -6.04
C ARG A 130 -10.00 10.56 -5.02
N GLU A 131 -10.10 9.94 -3.86
CA GLU A 131 -9.03 9.94 -2.86
C GLU A 131 -7.73 9.34 -3.41
N ILE A 132 -7.84 8.23 -4.14
CA ILE A 132 -6.70 7.57 -4.80
C ILE A 132 -6.06 8.52 -5.83
N ALA A 133 -6.85 9.19 -6.65
CA ALA A 133 -6.36 10.14 -7.64
C ALA A 133 -5.54 11.27 -6.99
N GLU A 134 -5.98 11.79 -5.85
CA GLU A 134 -5.23 12.78 -5.07
C GLU A 134 -3.94 12.20 -4.49
N ILE A 135 -3.96 10.97 -3.97
CA ILE A 135 -2.79 10.32 -3.37
C ILE A 135 -1.72 10.02 -4.43
N VAL A 136 -2.10 9.47 -5.58
CA VAL A 136 -1.16 9.11 -6.66
C VAL A 136 -0.84 10.27 -7.60
N GLU A 137 -1.48 11.43 -7.39
CA GLU A 137 -1.29 12.66 -8.17
C GLU A 137 -1.57 12.45 -9.67
N GLN A 138 -2.67 11.79 -9.98
CA GLN A 138 -3.15 11.54 -11.34
C GLN A 138 -4.60 11.98 -11.49
N PRO A 139 -5.04 12.33 -12.73
CA PRO A 139 -6.44 12.64 -12.99
C PRO A 139 -7.36 11.47 -12.62
N LEU A 140 -8.56 11.78 -12.11
CA LEU A 140 -9.56 10.77 -11.76
C LEU A 140 -9.90 9.84 -12.92
N SER A 141 -10.04 10.37 -14.14
CA SER A 141 -10.30 9.57 -15.35
C SER A 141 -9.18 8.56 -15.62
N THR A 142 -7.93 8.93 -15.43
CA THR A 142 -6.78 8.05 -15.58
C THR A 142 -6.79 6.93 -14.53
N VAL A 143 -7.03 7.27 -13.27
CA VAL A 143 -7.15 6.30 -12.17
C VAL A 143 -8.29 5.33 -12.41
N HIS A 144 -9.45 5.83 -12.81
CA HIS A 144 -10.61 5.00 -13.15
C HIS A 144 -10.27 4.01 -14.29
N HIS A 145 -9.64 4.48 -15.36
CA HIS A 145 -9.23 3.65 -16.49
C HIS A 145 -8.24 2.55 -16.06
N LYS A 146 -7.21 2.91 -15.30
CA LYS A 146 -6.21 1.95 -14.79
C LYS A 146 -6.82 0.92 -13.84
N TYR A 147 -7.76 1.33 -13.01
CA TYR A 147 -8.49 0.44 -12.11
C TYR A 147 -9.34 -0.57 -12.89
N GLN A 148 -10.10 -0.11 -13.89
CA GLN A 148 -10.90 -1.00 -14.73
C GLN A 148 -10.04 -2.00 -15.51
N ALA A 149 -8.91 -1.56 -16.05
CA ALA A 149 -7.95 -2.43 -16.72
C ALA A 149 -7.36 -3.47 -15.76
N ALA A 150 -7.02 -3.07 -14.54
CA ALA A 150 -6.54 -3.98 -13.51
C ALA A 150 -7.57 -5.04 -13.12
N LEU A 151 -8.82 -4.66 -12.92
CA LEU A 151 -9.91 -5.61 -12.62
C LEU A 151 -10.11 -6.62 -13.74
N LYS A 152 -9.98 -6.19 -14.99
CA LYS A 152 -10.06 -7.08 -16.16
C LYS A 152 -8.94 -8.12 -16.15
N GLU A 153 -7.71 -7.71 -15.90
CA GLU A 153 -6.57 -8.61 -15.80
C GLU A 153 -6.70 -9.61 -14.63
N ILE A 154 -7.14 -9.15 -13.47
CA ILE A 154 -7.41 -9.99 -12.31
C ILE A 154 -8.46 -11.05 -12.64
N ARG A 155 -9.54 -10.64 -13.29
CA ARG A 155 -10.64 -11.56 -13.69
C ARG A 155 -10.15 -12.65 -14.65
N ILE A 156 -9.34 -12.29 -15.64
CA ILE A 156 -8.76 -13.22 -16.61
C ILE A 156 -7.86 -14.24 -15.89
N LYS A 157 -7.00 -13.78 -14.97
CA LYS A 157 -6.10 -14.66 -14.20
C LYS A 157 -6.86 -15.61 -13.30
N MET A 158 -7.89 -15.16 -12.61
CA MET A 158 -8.71 -16.02 -11.76
C MET A 158 -9.44 -17.09 -12.55
N GLN A 159 -9.93 -16.80 -13.75
CA GLN A 159 -10.55 -17.78 -14.64
C GLN A 159 -9.55 -18.86 -15.09
N THR A 160 -8.31 -18.48 -15.40
CA THR A 160 -7.26 -19.40 -15.84
C THR A 160 -6.85 -20.37 -14.72
N VAL A 161 -6.83 -19.91 -13.47
CA VAL A 161 -6.52 -20.75 -12.30
C VAL A 161 -7.60 -21.83 -12.06
N HIS A 162 -8.87 -21.49 -12.28
CA HIS A 162 -9.98 -22.43 -12.13
C HIS A 162 -9.99 -23.53 -13.20
N ILE A 163 -9.49 -23.25 -14.40
CA ILE A 163 -9.45 -24.23 -15.51
C ILE A 163 -8.27 -25.21 -15.36
N ASN A 164 -7.17 -24.78 -14.73
CA ASN A 164 -5.98 -25.62 -14.55
C ASN A 164 -5.95 -26.37 -13.21
N GLY A 165 -6.98 -26.27 -12.40
CA GLY A 165 -7.10 -26.90 -11.09
C GLY A 165 -8.00 -28.12 -11.02
N GLU A 166 -8.48 -28.65 -12.17
CA GLU A 166 -9.18 -29.93 -12.28
C GLU A 166 -8.26 -31.06 -12.74
#